data_b303fac53af485631aed45e3b8dd0679
#
_entry.id   b303fac53af485631aed45e3b8dd0679
#
_cell.length_a   1.000
_cell.length_b   1.000
_cell.length_c   1.000
_cell.angle_alpha   90.00
_cell.angle_beta   90.00
_cell.angle_gamma   90.00
#
_symmetry.space_group_name_H-M   'P 1'
#
loop_
_entity.id
_entity.type
_entity.pdbx_description
1 polymer ?
#
loop_
_entity_poly.entity_id
_entity_poly.type
_entity_poly.pdbx_seq_one_letter_code
_entity_poly.pdbx_strand_id
1 'polypeptide(L)'
;MLKNLRLRNAVLTLAAIAGLLFTTNDVTAQNATLYKTVEVDGIEIFYREAGAADAPVILLLHGYPTSSHMFRNLMEDLSDDYRLLAPDYPGFGRSEQPPMAEFDYSFDNMAHIVDGFLDELEVETFSIYLMDYGAPIGYRIAAKYPERIESLIVQNGNAYDEGLRDFWVPIKKYWNEYTLENGKPLEGFHSPAGLKWQYTHGVKDTLKISPDNWNLDLQHLTRPENNEIQLALFYSYRTNVPLYPEWQEYFRTYQPPTLIVWGKNDYIFPAEGAHPYKRDLKNVEFHLLNTGHFALEEKGDEIAAYIDNFLKKNKVQ
;
A
#
# COMPACT_ATOMS: atom_id res chain seq x y z
N MET A 1 10.90 37.44 -62.45
CA MET A 1 10.78 36.00 -62.18
C MET A 1 11.59 35.49 -60.96
N LEU A 2 12.25 36.37 -60.21
CA LEU A 2 13.16 36.01 -59.10
C LEU A 2 12.65 36.38 -57.67
N LYS A 3 11.47 37.01 -57.56
CA LYS A 3 10.89 37.37 -56.25
C LYS A 3 9.99 36.27 -55.64
N ASN A 4 9.47 35.35 -56.44
CA ASN A 4 8.56 34.30 -55.95
C ASN A 4 9.26 33.00 -55.42
N LEU A 5 10.57 32.86 -55.69
CA LEU A 5 11.34 31.71 -55.22
C LEU A 5 11.83 31.82 -53.74
N ARG A 6 11.97 33.06 -53.27
CA ARG A 6 12.43 33.29 -51.85
C ARG A 6 11.30 33.13 -50.83
N LEU A 7 10.03 33.32 -51.20
CA LEU A 7 8.91 33.12 -50.27
C LEU A 7 8.55 31.64 -50.07
N ARG A 8 8.78 30.81 -51.08
CA ARG A 8 8.44 29.34 -50.94
C ARG A 8 9.41 28.61 -50.02
N ASN A 9 10.67 29.02 -49.99
CA ASN A 9 11.69 28.38 -49.09
C ASN A 9 11.56 28.83 -47.63
N ALA A 10 11.02 30.03 -47.36
CA ALA A 10 10.80 30.52 -46.02
C ALA A 10 9.60 29.83 -45.34
N VAL A 11 8.56 29.45 -46.10
CA VAL A 11 7.37 28.76 -45.56
C VAL A 11 7.66 27.29 -45.28
N LEU A 12 8.53 26.64 -46.05
CA LEU A 12 8.92 25.24 -45.82
C LEU A 12 9.85 25.08 -44.60
N THR A 13 10.64 26.08 -44.26
CA THR A 13 11.53 26.03 -43.08
C THR A 13 10.78 26.29 -41.77
N LEU A 14 9.70 27.07 -41.78
CA LEU A 14 8.86 27.26 -40.60
C LEU A 14 7.96 26.05 -40.27
N ALA A 15 7.52 25.28 -41.30
CA ALA A 15 6.72 24.09 -41.07
C ALA A 15 7.54 22.92 -40.49
N ALA A 16 8.86 22.86 -40.77
CA ALA A 16 9.74 21.83 -40.22
C ALA A 16 10.14 22.09 -38.75
N ILE A 17 10.11 23.35 -38.31
CA ILE A 17 10.43 23.72 -36.90
C ILE A 17 9.20 23.58 -36.00
N ALA A 18 7.98 23.74 -36.53
CA ALA A 18 6.74 23.53 -35.77
C ALA A 18 6.44 22.04 -35.49
N GLY A 19 6.98 21.11 -36.28
CA GLY A 19 6.81 19.67 -36.09
C GLY A 19 7.71 19.04 -35.03
N LEU A 20 8.75 19.75 -34.56
CA LEU A 20 9.73 19.23 -33.58
C LEU A 20 9.46 19.68 -32.12
N LEU A 21 8.45 20.53 -31.90
CA LEU A 21 8.15 21.07 -30.56
C LEU A 21 6.98 20.35 -29.85
N PHE A 22 6.37 19.33 -30.46
CA PHE A 22 5.22 18.63 -29.88
C PHE A 22 5.50 17.24 -29.30
N THR A 23 6.77 16.77 -29.31
CA THR A 23 7.07 15.39 -28.86
C THR A 23 7.76 15.29 -27.50
N THR A 24 7.93 16.38 -26.75
CA THR A 24 8.63 16.32 -25.44
C THR A 24 7.75 16.51 -24.22
N ASN A 25 6.44 16.79 -24.39
CA ASN A 25 5.56 17.02 -23.24
C ASN A 25 4.77 15.79 -22.77
N ASP A 26 4.67 14.73 -23.58
CA ASP A 26 3.88 13.56 -23.20
C ASP A 26 4.63 12.60 -22.26
N VAL A 27 5.95 12.53 -22.35
CA VAL A 27 6.76 11.59 -21.53
C VAL A 27 6.84 12.01 -20.06
N THR A 28 6.84 13.31 -19.77
CA THR A 28 6.89 13.80 -18.37
C THR A 28 5.54 13.81 -17.67
N ALA A 29 4.43 13.77 -18.40
CA ALA A 29 3.09 13.71 -17.82
C ALA A 29 2.69 12.27 -17.46
N GLN A 30 3.28 11.28 -18.11
CA GLN A 30 2.92 9.86 -17.94
C GLN A 30 3.39 9.29 -16.61
N ASN A 31 4.44 9.85 -16.00
CA ASN A 31 5.05 9.36 -14.75
C ASN A 31 4.65 10.18 -13.52
N ALA A 32 3.89 11.26 -13.70
CA ALA A 32 3.42 12.07 -12.58
C ALA A 32 2.36 11.33 -11.77
N THR A 33 2.49 11.31 -10.46
CA THR A 33 1.45 10.79 -9.57
C THR A 33 0.17 11.63 -9.70
N LEU A 34 -0.91 10.98 -10.08
CA LEU A 34 -2.26 11.56 -10.16
C LEU A 34 -3.02 11.29 -8.87
N TYR A 35 -3.87 12.24 -8.48
CA TYR A 35 -4.70 12.18 -7.27
C TYR A 35 -6.16 12.14 -7.73
N LYS A 36 -6.79 11.00 -7.56
CA LYS A 36 -8.10 10.70 -8.13
C LYS A 36 -9.08 10.23 -7.08
N THR A 37 -10.35 10.21 -7.41
CA THR A 37 -11.41 9.54 -6.65
C THR A 37 -12.22 8.64 -7.56
N VAL A 38 -12.79 7.60 -6.98
CA VAL A 38 -13.75 6.70 -7.61
C VAL A 38 -14.81 6.33 -6.57
N GLU A 39 -16.04 6.15 -7.01
CA GLU A 39 -17.15 5.71 -6.14
C GLU A 39 -17.19 4.18 -6.11
N VAL A 40 -17.20 3.60 -4.92
CA VAL A 40 -17.37 2.16 -4.68
C VAL A 40 -18.49 1.98 -3.66
N ASP A 41 -19.57 1.32 -4.04
CA ASP A 41 -20.75 1.11 -3.20
C ASP A 41 -21.31 2.41 -2.57
N GLY A 42 -21.23 3.52 -3.31
CA GLY A 42 -21.70 4.84 -2.85
C GLY A 42 -20.71 5.55 -1.91
N ILE A 43 -19.47 5.06 -1.78
CA ILE A 43 -18.42 5.67 -0.95
C ILE A 43 -17.33 6.23 -1.87
N GLU A 44 -16.95 7.47 -1.68
CA GLU A 44 -15.84 8.08 -2.42
C GLU A 44 -14.49 7.58 -1.90
N ILE A 45 -13.78 6.82 -2.74
CA ILE A 45 -12.45 6.29 -2.48
C ILE A 45 -11.41 7.15 -3.19
N PHE A 46 -10.58 7.82 -2.41
CA PHE A 46 -9.41 8.51 -2.92
C PHE A 46 -8.28 7.52 -3.22
N TYR A 47 -7.56 7.73 -4.30
CA TYR A 47 -6.38 6.94 -4.63
C TYR A 47 -5.32 7.76 -5.35
N ARG A 48 -4.09 7.28 -5.26
CA ARG A 48 -2.96 7.74 -6.06
C ARG A 48 -2.75 6.77 -7.20
N GLU A 49 -2.48 7.29 -8.40
CA GLU A 49 -2.14 6.51 -9.57
C GLU A 49 -0.90 7.10 -10.23
N ALA A 50 0.04 6.23 -10.63
CA ALA A 50 1.23 6.62 -11.40
C ALA A 50 1.54 5.53 -12.44
N GLY A 51 2.25 5.92 -13.51
CA GLY A 51 2.63 5.02 -14.59
C GLY A 51 1.62 4.92 -15.74
N ALA A 52 2.00 4.19 -16.79
CA ALA A 52 1.17 4.03 -17.97
C ALA A 52 -0.05 3.15 -17.69
N ALA A 53 -1.20 3.47 -18.27
CA ALA A 53 -2.46 2.76 -18.00
C ALA A 53 -2.45 1.29 -18.48
N ASP A 54 -1.61 0.97 -19.45
CA ASP A 54 -1.41 -0.37 -20.02
C ASP A 54 -0.19 -1.12 -19.45
N ALA A 55 0.51 -0.55 -18.48
CA ALA A 55 1.61 -1.21 -17.79
C ALA A 55 1.11 -2.24 -16.75
N PRO A 56 1.95 -3.23 -16.38
CA PRO A 56 1.64 -4.20 -15.32
C PRO A 56 1.23 -3.49 -14.03
N VAL A 57 0.15 -3.95 -13.40
CA VAL A 57 -0.44 -3.28 -12.23
C VAL A 57 0.21 -3.74 -10.93
N ILE A 58 0.54 -2.79 -10.06
CA ILE A 58 0.88 -3.03 -8.65
C ILE A 58 -0.16 -2.32 -7.78
N LEU A 59 -0.98 -3.10 -7.08
CA LEU A 59 -1.87 -2.61 -6.04
C LEU A 59 -1.08 -2.39 -4.74
N LEU A 60 -1.10 -1.18 -4.20
CA LEU A 60 -0.34 -0.78 -3.01
C LEU A 60 -1.29 -0.61 -1.82
N LEU A 61 -1.30 -1.56 -0.91
CA LEU A 61 -2.17 -1.59 0.26
C LEU A 61 -1.43 -1.13 1.51
N HIS A 62 -1.83 0.05 2.00
CA HIS A 62 -1.25 0.67 3.19
C HIS A 62 -1.74 0.03 4.51
N GLY A 63 -1.10 0.40 5.60
CA GLY A 63 -1.47 -0.01 6.95
C GLY A 63 -1.95 1.12 7.84
N TYR A 64 -2.13 0.80 9.11
CA TYR A 64 -2.40 1.76 10.18
C TYR A 64 -1.08 2.43 10.64
N PRO A 65 -1.06 3.72 10.96
CA PRO A 65 -2.16 4.69 10.93
C PRO A 65 -2.20 5.52 9.63
N THR A 66 -1.45 5.13 8.61
CA THR A 66 -1.15 5.93 7.43
C THR A 66 -2.21 5.83 6.32
N SER A 67 -1.83 6.15 5.12
CA SER A 67 -2.64 6.18 3.91
C SER A 67 -1.75 5.90 2.69
N SER A 68 -2.28 6.01 1.49
CA SER A 68 -1.50 5.97 0.24
C SER A 68 -0.29 6.92 0.21
N HIS A 69 -0.24 7.89 1.14
CA HIS A 69 0.89 8.81 1.28
C HIS A 69 2.23 8.07 1.53
N MET A 70 2.20 6.92 2.20
CA MET A 70 3.41 6.14 2.45
C MET A 70 4.12 5.67 1.19
N PHE A 71 3.38 5.53 0.09
CA PHE A 71 3.91 5.04 -1.19
C PHE A 71 4.41 6.14 -2.13
N ARG A 72 4.36 7.43 -1.74
CA ARG A 72 4.66 8.58 -2.60
C ARG A 72 6.00 8.46 -3.36
N ASN A 73 7.07 8.09 -2.65
CA ASN A 73 8.40 7.95 -3.25
C ASN A 73 8.50 6.64 -4.07
N LEU A 74 7.97 5.54 -3.54
CA LEU A 74 7.95 4.25 -4.25
C LEU A 74 7.21 4.34 -5.59
N MET A 75 6.13 5.15 -5.66
CA MET A 75 5.40 5.38 -6.90
C MET A 75 6.24 6.14 -7.92
N GLU A 76 7.02 7.13 -7.48
CA GLU A 76 7.97 7.84 -8.37
C GLU A 76 9.05 6.89 -8.91
N ASP A 77 9.59 6.01 -8.05
CA ASP A 77 10.68 5.10 -8.41
C ASP A 77 10.26 3.98 -9.39
N LEU A 78 8.98 3.58 -9.40
CA LEU A 78 8.49 2.43 -10.18
C LEU A 78 7.57 2.81 -11.35
N SER A 79 7.13 4.06 -11.47
CA SER A 79 6.14 4.50 -12.47
C SER A 79 6.61 4.43 -13.92
N ASP A 80 7.90 4.28 -14.18
CA ASP A 80 8.43 4.11 -15.53
C ASP A 80 8.05 2.75 -16.15
N ASP A 81 7.93 1.72 -15.32
CA ASP A 81 7.72 0.33 -15.75
C ASP A 81 6.36 -0.26 -15.32
N TYR A 82 5.69 0.33 -14.32
CA TYR A 82 4.47 -0.23 -13.71
C TYR A 82 3.36 0.81 -13.54
N ARG A 83 2.11 0.35 -13.62
CA ARG A 83 0.93 1.11 -13.18
C ARG A 83 0.70 0.85 -11.69
N LEU A 84 0.84 1.89 -10.88
CA LEU A 84 0.76 1.83 -9.43
C LEU A 84 -0.57 2.42 -8.97
N LEU A 85 -1.33 1.64 -8.22
CA LEU A 85 -2.63 2.01 -7.68
C LEU A 85 -2.60 1.93 -6.16
N ALA A 86 -2.76 3.03 -5.47
CA ALA A 86 -2.70 3.13 -4.02
C ALA A 86 -3.98 3.78 -3.47
N PRO A 87 -5.04 2.99 -3.14
CA PRO A 87 -6.25 3.51 -2.52
C PRO A 87 -6.03 3.86 -1.05
N ASP A 88 -6.75 4.87 -0.56
CA ASP A 88 -6.99 5.09 0.87
C ASP A 88 -8.27 4.32 1.25
N TYR A 89 -8.25 3.57 2.35
CA TYR A 89 -9.46 2.87 2.81
C TYR A 89 -10.50 3.86 3.38
N PRO A 90 -11.80 3.49 3.43
CA PRO A 90 -12.79 4.27 4.18
C PRO A 90 -12.32 4.57 5.61
N GLY A 91 -12.41 5.84 6.02
CA GLY A 91 -11.92 6.27 7.33
C GLY A 91 -10.41 6.55 7.40
N PHE A 92 -9.66 6.33 6.33
CA PHE A 92 -8.23 6.64 6.22
C PHE A 92 -7.97 7.73 5.18
N GLY A 93 -6.82 8.39 5.30
CA GLY A 93 -6.33 9.34 4.31
C GLY A 93 -7.37 10.34 3.87
N ARG A 94 -7.58 10.43 2.56
CA ARG A 94 -8.50 11.36 1.91
C ARG A 94 -9.80 10.72 1.46
N SER A 95 -9.96 9.42 1.63
CA SER A 95 -11.22 8.73 1.36
C SER A 95 -12.32 9.20 2.31
N GLU A 96 -13.54 9.01 1.87
CA GLU A 96 -14.70 9.26 2.67
C GLU A 96 -14.65 8.48 3.99
N GLN A 97 -15.22 9.03 5.03
CA GLN A 97 -15.40 8.40 6.32
C GLN A 97 -16.89 8.29 6.60
N PRO A 98 -17.57 7.22 6.13
CA PRO A 98 -18.96 7.02 6.44
C PRO A 98 -19.20 6.92 7.95
N PRO A 99 -20.35 7.37 8.46
CA PRO A 99 -20.72 7.20 9.87
C PRO A 99 -20.66 5.71 10.27
N MET A 100 -20.20 5.42 11.49
CA MET A 100 -20.14 4.03 12.01
C MET A 100 -21.51 3.34 12.07
N ALA A 101 -22.61 4.11 12.08
CA ALA A 101 -23.96 3.57 12.03
C ALA A 101 -24.36 3.05 10.62
N GLU A 102 -23.65 3.47 9.58
CA GLU A 102 -23.96 3.19 8.17
C GLU A 102 -22.91 2.29 7.51
N PHE A 103 -21.71 2.21 8.08
CA PHE A 103 -20.60 1.46 7.53
C PHE A 103 -19.93 0.55 8.59
N ASP A 104 -19.78 -0.73 8.26
CA ASP A 104 -19.05 -1.68 9.09
C ASP A 104 -17.54 -1.57 8.87
N TYR A 105 -16.84 -1.00 9.83
CA TYR A 105 -15.37 -0.89 9.81
C TYR A 105 -14.74 -2.23 10.23
N SER A 106 -14.77 -3.19 9.31
CA SER A 106 -14.17 -4.53 9.46
C SER A 106 -13.20 -4.83 8.32
N PHE A 107 -12.27 -5.77 8.53
CA PHE A 107 -11.34 -6.20 7.50
C PHE A 107 -12.03 -6.88 6.32
N ASP A 108 -13.15 -7.56 6.56
CA ASP A 108 -13.95 -8.19 5.50
C ASP A 108 -14.54 -7.10 4.58
N ASN A 109 -15.11 -6.04 5.18
CA ASN A 109 -15.68 -4.95 4.41
C ASN A 109 -14.61 -4.08 3.73
N MET A 110 -13.47 -3.82 4.39
CA MET A 110 -12.33 -3.15 3.74
C MET A 110 -11.84 -3.92 2.51
N ALA A 111 -11.75 -5.26 2.59
CA ALA A 111 -11.37 -6.09 1.45
C ALA A 111 -12.42 -6.04 0.34
N HIS A 112 -13.71 -6.00 0.68
CA HIS A 112 -14.80 -5.83 -0.27
C HIS A 112 -14.70 -4.47 -1.02
N ILE A 113 -14.45 -3.37 -0.31
CA ILE A 113 -14.27 -2.05 -0.93
C ILE A 113 -13.05 -2.03 -1.86
N VAL A 114 -11.91 -2.65 -1.45
CA VAL A 114 -10.72 -2.72 -2.32
C VAL A 114 -10.95 -3.60 -3.55
N ASP A 115 -11.72 -4.69 -3.41
CA ASP A 115 -12.13 -5.54 -4.55
C ASP A 115 -13.00 -4.73 -5.53
N GLY A 116 -14.02 -4.03 -5.02
CA GLY A 116 -14.85 -3.12 -5.83
C GLY A 116 -14.06 -1.97 -6.48
N PHE A 117 -13.06 -1.42 -5.80
CA PHE A 117 -12.15 -0.42 -6.36
C PHE A 117 -11.39 -0.96 -7.59
N LEU A 118 -10.92 -2.19 -7.53
CA LEU A 118 -10.26 -2.84 -8.67
C LEU A 118 -11.22 -3.09 -9.83
N ASP A 119 -12.46 -3.46 -9.54
CA ASP A 119 -13.49 -3.69 -10.55
C ASP A 119 -13.90 -2.38 -11.25
N GLU A 120 -14.06 -1.27 -10.52
CA GLU A 120 -14.35 0.06 -11.08
C GLU A 120 -13.21 0.59 -11.97
N LEU A 121 -11.97 0.17 -11.72
CA LEU A 121 -10.80 0.52 -12.54
C LEU A 121 -10.50 -0.52 -13.64
N GLU A 122 -11.35 -1.53 -13.81
CA GLU A 122 -11.22 -2.60 -14.81
C GLU A 122 -9.86 -3.33 -14.70
N VAL A 123 -9.35 -3.54 -13.46
CA VAL A 123 -8.09 -4.24 -13.19
C VAL A 123 -8.35 -5.73 -13.08
N GLU A 124 -7.90 -6.52 -14.04
CA GLU A 124 -8.10 -7.98 -14.07
C GLU A 124 -7.04 -8.72 -13.26
N THR A 125 -5.76 -8.44 -13.49
CA THR A 125 -4.62 -9.07 -12.80
C THR A 125 -3.66 -8.02 -12.23
N PHE A 126 -3.01 -8.35 -11.14
CA PHE A 126 -2.10 -7.41 -10.47
C PHE A 126 -1.12 -8.12 -9.53
N SER A 127 0.04 -7.50 -9.32
CA SER A 127 0.88 -7.76 -8.16
C SER A 127 0.36 -6.95 -6.97
N ILE A 128 0.52 -7.47 -5.76
CA ILE A 128 -0.05 -6.81 -4.58
C ILE A 128 1.04 -6.54 -3.54
N TYR A 129 1.16 -5.28 -3.13
CA TYR A 129 2.00 -4.84 -2.02
C TYR A 129 1.19 -4.83 -0.73
N LEU A 130 1.67 -5.53 0.27
CA LEU A 130 0.97 -5.86 1.51
C LEU A 130 1.75 -5.31 2.71
N MET A 131 1.23 -4.26 3.35
CA MET A 131 1.83 -3.68 4.54
C MET A 131 0.81 -3.58 5.67
N ASP A 132 1.13 -4.09 6.87
CA ASP A 132 0.30 -3.97 8.08
C ASP A 132 -1.17 -4.38 7.83
N TYR A 133 -2.16 -3.46 7.92
CA TYR A 133 -3.59 -3.73 7.59
C TYR A 133 -3.80 -4.11 6.13
N GLY A 134 -2.91 -3.68 5.24
CA GLY A 134 -2.96 -4.09 3.85
C GLY A 134 -2.77 -5.60 3.66
N ALA A 135 -2.07 -6.28 4.59
CA ALA A 135 -1.89 -7.73 4.52
C ALA A 135 -3.21 -8.50 4.72
N PRO A 136 -3.96 -8.35 5.82
CA PRO A 136 -5.24 -9.04 5.98
C PRO A 136 -6.29 -8.64 4.94
N ILE A 137 -6.25 -7.40 4.41
CA ILE A 137 -7.11 -6.98 3.31
C ILE A 137 -6.73 -7.73 2.02
N GLY A 138 -5.47 -7.67 1.63
CA GLY A 138 -5.00 -8.27 0.40
C GLY A 138 -5.00 -9.80 0.40
N TYR A 139 -4.75 -10.45 1.54
CA TYR A 139 -4.85 -11.92 1.62
C TYR A 139 -6.29 -12.43 1.47
N ARG A 140 -7.31 -11.67 1.90
CA ARG A 140 -8.71 -12.00 1.60
C ARG A 140 -8.99 -11.97 0.11
N ILE A 141 -8.50 -10.96 -0.59
CA ILE A 141 -8.65 -10.83 -2.05
C ILE A 141 -7.88 -11.97 -2.74
N ALA A 142 -6.62 -12.21 -2.35
CA ALA A 142 -5.78 -13.24 -2.94
C ALA A 142 -6.32 -14.66 -2.74
N ALA A 143 -6.86 -14.97 -1.57
CA ALA A 143 -7.46 -16.28 -1.30
C ALA A 143 -8.78 -16.46 -2.06
N LYS A 144 -9.56 -15.38 -2.25
CA LYS A 144 -10.84 -15.40 -2.97
C LYS A 144 -10.66 -15.49 -4.49
N TYR A 145 -9.65 -14.80 -5.04
CA TYR A 145 -9.38 -14.68 -6.48
C TYR A 145 -7.92 -14.95 -6.81
N PRO A 146 -7.43 -16.17 -6.56
CA PRO A 146 -6.01 -16.50 -6.72
C PRO A 146 -5.49 -16.30 -8.14
N GLU A 147 -6.36 -16.40 -9.15
CA GLU A 147 -6.04 -16.21 -10.56
C GLU A 147 -5.75 -14.75 -10.93
N ARG A 148 -6.19 -13.79 -10.12
CA ARG A 148 -5.91 -12.36 -10.32
C ARG A 148 -4.51 -11.96 -9.81
N ILE A 149 -3.87 -12.79 -8.98
CA ILE A 149 -2.63 -12.45 -8.28
C ILE A 149 -1.40 -12.93 -9.05
N GLU A 150 -0.64 -11.99 -9.59
CA GLU A 150 0.60 -12.28 -10.30
C GLU A 150 1.79 -12.49 -9.34
N SER A 151 1.88 -11.69 -8.28
CA SER A 151 2.90 -11.84 -7.25
C SER A 151 2.52 -11.15 -5.94
N LEU A 152 3.19 -11.52 -4.85
CA LEU A 152 3.06 -10.88 -3.54
C LEU A 152 4.34 -10.13 -3.19
N ILE A 153 4.20 -8.89 -2.72
CA ILE A 153 5.27 -8.07 -2.14
C ILE A 153 4.87 -7.80 -0.70
N VAL A 154 5.56 -8.39 0.26
CA VAL A 154 5.17 -8.35 1.68
C VAL A 154 6.16 -7.52 2.47
N GLN A 155 5.70 -6.37 2.96
CA GLN A 155 6.43 -5.53 3.90
C GLN A 155 5.74 -5.56 5.27
N ASN A 156 6.34 -6.20 6.26
CA ASN A 156 5.81 -6.24 7.63
C ASN A 156 4.30 -6.58 7.68
N GLY A 157 3.88 -7.45 6.77
CA GLY A 157 2.51 -7.96 6.61
C GLY A 157 2.39 -9.37 7.17
N ASN A 158 1.51 -9.58 8.15
CA ASN A 158 1.45 -10.82 8.92
C ASN A 158 0.35 -11.79 8.45
N ALA A 159 0.70 -13.08 8.36
CA ALA A 159 -0.20 -14.20 8.07
C ALA A 159 0.05 -15.41 8.98
N TYR A 160 0.74 -15.21 10.10
CA TYR A 160 1.18 -16.28 11.00
C TYR A 160 1.12 -15.84 12.46
N ASP A 161 0.81 -16.78 13.35
CA ASP A 161 0.73 -16.53 14.81
C ASP A 161 2.06 -16.04 15.37
N GLU A 162 3.19 -16.47 14.80
CA GLU A 162 4.52 -16.08 15.20
C GLU A 162 4.78 -14.57 15.14
N GLY A 163 4.04 -13.83 14.30
CA GLY A 163 4.14 -12.37 14.19
C GLY A 163 3.35 -11.57 15.23
N LEU A 164 2.51 -12.23 16.06
CA LEU A 164 1.68 -11.56 17.04
C LEU A 164 2.25 -11.69 18.47
N ARG A 165 3.33 -10.95 18.75
CA ARG A 165 4.10 -11.00 20.00
C ARG A 165 3.64 -9.95 21.03
N ASP A 166 4.58 -9.39 21.76
CA ASP A 166 4.36 -8.54 22.94
C ASP A 166 3.54 -7.29 22.67
N PHE A 167 3.72 -6.65 21.50
CA PHE A 167 2.89 -5.53 21.06
C PHE A 167 1.41 -5.87 21.08
N TRP A 168 1.06 -7.09 20.72
CA TRP A 168 -0.33 -7.56 20.59
C TRP A 168 -1.00 -7.95 21.90
N VAL A 169 -0.26 -7.99 23.02
CA VAL A 169 -0.83 -8.39 24.33
C VAL A 169 -2.01 -7.51 24.74
N PRO A 170 -1.93 -6.16 24.76
CA PRO A 170 -3.09 -5.32 25.08
C PRO A 170 -4.21 -5.42 24.06
N ILE A 171 -3.88 -5.61 22.78
CA ILE A 171 -4.87 -5.78 21.71
C ILE A 171 -5.61 -7.11 21.88
N LYS A 172 -4.92 -8.21 22.16
CA LYS A 172 -5.53 -9.51 22.47
C LYS A 172 -6.42 -9.45 23.72
N LYS A 173 -6.05 -8.65 24.72
CA LYS A 173 -6.93 -8.41 25.88
C LYS A 173 -8.23 -7.73 25.45
N TYR A 174 -8.14 -6.72 24.58
CA TYR A 174 -9.30 -6.03 24.01
C TYR A 174 -10.17 -6.94 23.15
N TRP A 175 -9.58 -7.91 22.42
CA TRP A 175 -10.33 -8.93 21.67
C TRP A 175 -11.14 -9.85 22.57
N ASN A 176 -10.57 -10.24 23.71
CA ASN A 176 -11.23 -11.15 24.66
C ASN A 176 -12.36 -10.46 25.42
N GLU A 177 -12.19 -9.18 25.75
CA GLU A 177 -13.17 -8.38 26.47
C GLU A 177 -13.28 -7.01 25.81
N TYR A 178 -14.29 -6.86 24.95
CA TYR A 178 -14.59 -5.63 24.24
C TYR A 178 -15.23 -4.58 25.15
N THR A 179 -14.38 -3.88 25.91
CA THR A 179 -14.79 -2.86 26.88
C THR A 179 -14.01 -1.56 26.66
N LEU A 180 -14.59 -0.44 27.08
CA LEU A 180 -13.90 0.86 27.06
C LEU A 180 -12.60 0.83 27.88
N GLU A 181 -12.56 0.11 29.02
CA GLU A 181 -11.39 -0.01 29.85
C GLU A 181 -10.23 -0.68 29.10
N ASN A 182 -10.50 -1.74 28.34
CA ASN A 182 -9.48 -2.46 27.56
C ASN A 182 -9.14 -1.73 26.24
N GLY A 183 -10.03 -0.92 25.68
CA GLY A 183 -9.78 -0.09 24.50
C GLY A 183 -8.92 1.15 24.80
N LYS A 184 -9.09 1.75 26.00
CA LYS A 184 -8.41 3.00 26.37
C LYS A 184 -6.88 2.99 26.24
N PRO A 185 -6.13 1.93 26.61
CA PRO A 185 -4.69 1.88 26.39
C PRO A 185 -4.31 1.94 24.88
N LEU A 186 -5.18 1.50 23.98
CA LEU A 186 -4.94 1.47 22.54
C LEU A 186 -5.03 2.88 21.92
N GLU A 187 -5.78 3.80 22.56
CA GLU A 187 -5.85 5.21 22.14
C GLU A 187 -4.46 5.88 22.18
N GLY A 188 -3.52 5.33 22.97
CA GLY A 188 -2.14 5.79 22.98
C GLY A 188 -1.44 5.71 21.63
N PHE A 189 -1.84 4.77 20.77
CA PHE A 189 -1.31 4.62 19.42
C PHE A 189 -1.75 5.76 18.48
N HIS A 190 -2.87 6.42 18.78
CA HIS A 190 -3.40 7.58 18.05
C HIS A 190 -2.80 8.91 18.52
N SER A 191 -2.04 8.90 19.62
CA SER A 191 -1.42 10.12 20.14
C SER A 191 -0.24 10.57 19.26
N PRO A 192 0.14 11.87 19.26
CA PRO A 192 1.33 12.34 18.53
C PRO A 192 2.60 11.56 18.90
N ALA A 193 2.75 11.16 20.16
CA ALA A 193 3.89 10.36 20.64
C ALA A 193 3.84 8.92 20.12
N GLY A 194 2.64 8.31 20.12
CA GLY A 194 2.41 6.96 19.60
C GLY A 194 2.64 6.88 18.10
N LEU A 195 2.15 7.87 17.34
CA LEU A 195 2.39 7.97 15.90
C LEU A 195 3.88 8.10 15.59
N LYS A 196 4.56 9.09 16.19
CA LYS A 196 6.01 9.25 16.04
C LYS A 196 6.76 7.97 16.39
N TRP A 197 6.38 7.28 17.45
CA TRP A 197 7.02 6.04 17.86
C TRP A 197 6.91 4.96 16.77
N GLN A 198 5.76 4.79 16.13
CA GLN A 198 5.57 3.80 15.06
C GLN A 198 6.51 4.04 13.88
N TYR A 199 6.75 5.32 13.51
CA TYR A 199 7.67 5.68 12.44
C TYR A 199 9.15 5.58 12.80
N THR A 200 9.50 5.76 14.07
CA THR A 200 10.90 5.91 14.48
C THR A 200 11.47 4.73 15.25
N HIS A 201 10.60 3.86 15.82
CA HIS A 201 11.05 2.68 16.55
C HIS A 201 11.71 1.68 15.61
N GLY A 202 12.90 1.18 16.00
CA GLY A 202 13.67 0.22 15.19
C GLY A 202 14.42 0.83 14.01
N VAL A 203 14.21 2.13 13.71
CA VAL A 203 14.93 2.87 12.67
C VAL A 203 16.35 3.18 13.12
N LYS A 204 17.33 2.99 12.22
CA LYS A 204 18.74 3.23 12.54
C LYS A 204 19.07 4.72 12.60
N ASP A 205 18.54 5.51 11.67
CA ASP A 205 18.77 6.96 11.57
C ASP A 205 17.43 7.70 11.51
N THR A 206 16.92 8.05 12.66
CA THR A 206 15.63 8.75 12.80
C THR A 206 15.62 10.17 12.21
N LEU A 207 16.80 10.74 11.89
CA LEU A 207 16.88 12.05 11.22
C LEU A 207 16.45 11.98 9.75
N LYS A 208 16.36 10.80 9.17
CA LYS A 208 15.86 10.59 7.81
C LYS A 208 14.33 10.50 7.73
N ILE A 209 13.66 10.32 8.85
CA ILE A 209 12.21 10.18 8.86
C ILE A 209 11.55 11.56 8.96
N SER A 210 10.79 11.92 7.92
CA SER A 210 10.08 13.20 7.91
C SER A 210 9.01 13.26 9.00
N PRO A 211 8.97 14.32 9.83
CA PRO A 211 7.88 14.53 10.76
C PRO A 211 6.53 14.78 10.08
N ASP A 212 6.53 15.15 8.81
CA ASP A 212 5.30 15.40 8.05
C ASP A 212 4.45 14.13 7.93
N ASN A 213 5.07 12.94 7.96
CA ASN A 213 4.38 11.65 7.89
C ASN A 213 3.38 11.51 9.04
N TRP A 214 3.85 11.50 10.28
CA TRP A 214 2.96 11.34 11.44
C TRP A 214 2.08 12.58 11.72
N ASN A 215 2.47 13.76 11.25
CA ASN A 215 1.65 14.96 11.35
C ASN A 215 0.45 14.87 10.39
N LEU A 216 0.65 14.35 9.18
CA LEU A 216 -0.44 14.10 8.23
C LEU A 216 -1.38 13.02 8.75
N ASP A 217 -0.84 11.91 9.25
CA ASP A 217 -1.64 10.82 9.83
C ASP A 217 -2.46 11.33 11.03
N LEU A 218 -1.85 12.12 11.92
CA LEU A 218 -2.55 12.74 13.04
C LEU A 218 -3.72 13.61 12.56
N GLN A 219 -3.53 14.38 11.50
CA GLN A 219 -4.61 15.21 10.93
C GLN A 219 -5.81 14.35 10.49
N HIS A 220 -5.56 13.20 9.88
CA HIS A 220 -6.61 12.28 9.47
C HIS A 220 -7.29 11.59 10.65
N LEU A 221 -6.52 11.15 11.63
CA LEU A 221 -7.02 10.49 12.85
C LEU A 221 -7.79 11.40 13.79
N THR A 222 -7.65 12.73 13.67
CA THR A 222 -8.41 13.70 14.48
C THR A 222 -9.77 14.06 13.89
N ARG A 223 -10.18 13.42 12.77
CA ARG A 223 -11.55 13.56 12.27
C ARG A 223 -12.57 13.06 13.31
N PRO A 224 -13.78 13.64 13.37
CA PRO A 224 -14.83 13.13 14.25
C PRO A 224 -15.04 11.62 14.09
N GLU A 225 -15.29 10.90 15.17
CA GLU A 225 -15.50 9.44 15.22
C GLU A 225 -14.27 8.57 14.78
N ASN A 226 -13.18 9.16 14.30
CA ASN A 226 -12.07 8.33 13.78
C ASN A 226 -11.38 7.52 14.87
N ASN A 227 -11.30 8.03 16.12
CA ASN A 227 -10.79 7.24 17.23
C ASN A 227 -11.59 5.95 17.44
N GLU A 228 -12.91 6.03 17.40
CA GLU A 228 -13.83 4.89 17.55
C GLU A 228 -13.70 3.93 16.36
N ILE A 229 -13.53 4.45 15.15
CA ILE A 229 -13.27 3.66 13.94
C ILE A 229 -11.98 2.86 14.11
N GLN A 230 -10.90 3.48 14.56
CA GLN A 230 -9.63 2.78 14.75
C GLN A 230 -9.73 1.72 15.86
N LEU A 231 -10.45 1.99 16.94
CA LEU A 231 -10.71 0.99 17.98
C LEU A 231 -11.57 -0.17 17.44
N ALA A 232 -12.55 0.10 16.59
CA ALA A 232 -13.33 -0.95 15.92
C ALA A 232 -12.45 -1.81 15.01
N LEU A 233 -11.50 -1.22 14.28
CA LEU A 233 -10.53 -1.96 13.44
C LEU A 233 -9.54 -2.76 14.30
N PHE A 234 -9.02 -2.24 15.40
CA PHE A 234 -8.22 -3.03 16.35
C PHE A 234 -9.01 -4.25 16.87
N TYR A 235 -10.29 -4.06 17.18
CA TYR A 235 -11.14 -5.17 17.58
C TYR A 235 -11.44 -6.13 16.43
N SER A 236 -11.71 -5.61 15.23
CA SER A 236 -11.95 -6.41 14.02
C SER A 236 -10.73 -7.26 13.64
N TYR A 237 -9.50 -6.85 13.96
CA TYR A 237 -8.29 -7.60 13.63
C TYR A 237 -8.32 -9.04 14.16
N ARG A 238 -9.05 -9.32 15.25
CA ARG A 238 -9.24 -10.68 15.77
C ARG A 238 -9.79 -11.66 14.75
N THR A 239 -10.52 -11.18 13.73
CA THR A 239 -11.10 -12.01 12.68
C THR A 239 -10.07 -12.49 11.66
N ASN A 240 -8.88 -11.89 11.64
CA ASN A 240 -7.80 -12.28 10.74
C ASN A 240 -7.12 -13.58 11.20
N VAL A 241 -6.94 -13.76 12.50
CA VAL A 241 -6.20 -14.91 13.05
C VAL A 241 -6.83 -16.26 12.66
N PRO A 242 -8.16 -16.44 12.74
CA PRO A 242 -8.81 -17.67 12.27
C PRO A 242 -8.67 -17.93 10.76
N LEU A 243 -8.36 -16.89 9.95
CA LEU A 243 -8.16 -17.00 8.51
C LEU A 243 -6.72 -17.35 8.11
N TYR A 244 -5.76 -17.30 9.03
CA TYR A 244 -4.37 -17.66 8.73
C TYR A 244 -4.21 -19.03 8.09
N PRO A 245 -4.87 -20.11 8.56
CA PRO A 245 -4.81 -21.43 7.88
C PRO A 245 -5.29 -21.40 6.43
N GLU A 246 -6.31 -20.59 6.09
CA GLU A 246 -6.84 -20.42 4.74
C GLU A 246 -5.83 -19.70 3.85
N TRP A 247 -5.22 -18.60 4.33
CA TRP A 247 -4.19 -17.87 3.60
C TRP A 247 -2.93 -18.73 3.39
N GLN A 248 -2.53 -19.49 4.40
CA GLN A 248 -1.41 -20.45 4.29
C GLN A 248 -1.73 -21.57 3.29
N GLU A 249 -2.98 -22.04 3.21
CA GLU A 249 -3.41 -22.99 2.18
C GLU A 249 -3.37 -22.37 0.77
N TYR A 250 -3.80 -21.10 0.62
CA TYR A 250 -3.61 -20.34 -0.62
C TYR A 250 -2.13 -20.31 -1.02
N PHE A 251 -1.20 -20.00 -0.11
CA PHE A 251 0.22 -19.99 -0.39
C PHE A 251 0.72 -21.37 -0.85
N ARG A 252 0.33 -22.44 -0.19
CA ARG A 252 0.74 -23.81 -0.55
C ARG A 252 0.19 -24.27 -1.90
N THR A 253 -1.05 -23.89 -2.19
CA THR A 253 -1.77 -24.37 -3.39
C THR A 253 -1.34 -23.60 -4.63
N TYR A 254 -1.31 -22.27 -4.57
CA TYR A 254 -1.11 -21.41 -5.74
C TYR A 254 0.35 -20.98 -5.93
N GLN A 255 1.16 -21.01 -4.87
CA GLN A 255 2.60 -20.72 -4.93
C GLN A 255 2.93 -19.40 -5.66
N PRO A 256 2.25 -18.27 -5.36
CA PRO A 256 2.56 -17.02 -6.03
C PRO A 256 4.03 -16.65 -5.81
N PRO A 257 4.75 -16.16 -6.83
CA PRO A 257 6.06 -15.56 -6.62
C PRO A 257 5.95 -14.51 -5.50
N THR A 258 6.87 -14.55 -4.53
CA THR A 258 6.75 -13.71 -3.34
C THR A 258 8.07 -13.03 -3.01
N LEU A 259 8.04 -11.70 -2.89
CA LEU A 259 9.11 -10.89 -2.34
C LEU A 259 8.75 -10.51 -0.90
N ILE A 260 9.65 -10.78 0.03
CA ILE A 260 9.52 -10.30 1.42
C ILE A 260 10.62 -9.28 1.68
N VAL A 261 10.21 -8.05 2.01
CA VAL A 261 11.05 -6.95 2.46
C VAL A 261 10.58 -6.54 3.86
N TRP A 262 11.30 -6.93 4.89
CA TRP A 262 10.81 -6.81 6.25
C TRP A 262 11.77 -6.02 7.13
N GLY A 263 11.26 -4.98 7.81
CA GLY A 263 12.01 -4.27 8.85
C GLY A 263 12.24 -5.18 10.05
N LYS A 264 13.46 -5.68 10.21
CA LYS A 264 13.79 -6.70 11.24
C LYS A 264 13.68 -6.21 12.68
N ASN A 265 13.64 -4.87 12.87
CA ASN A 265 13.53 -4.25 14.19
C ASN A 265 12.09 -3.80 14.48
N ASP A 266 11.14 -4.22 13.67
CA ASP A 266 9.73 -3.93 13.90
C ASP A 266 9.24 -4.61 15.19
N TYR A 267 8.65 -3.82 16.08
CA TYR A 267 8.07 -4.33 17.32
C TYR A 267 6.58 -4.68 17.16
N ILE A 268 5.92 -4.12 16.12
CA ILE A 268 4.49 -4.37 15.82
C ILE A 268 4.34 -5.75 15.19
N PHE A 269 5.06 -6.00 14.10
CA PHE A 269 5.18 -7.30 13.44
C PHE A 269 6.66 -7.72 13.40
N PRO A 270 7.17 -8.39 14.44
CA PRO A 270 8.57 -8.78 14.50
C PRO A 270 8.93 -9.80 13.42
N ALA A 271 10.24 -9.93 13.15
CA ALA A 271 10.77 -10.77 12.07
C ALA A 271 10.38 -12.25 12.18
N GLU A 272 9.97 -12.70 13.36
CA GLU A 272 9.39 -14.03 13.59
C GLU A 272 8.13 -14.28 12.74
N GLY A 273 7.39 -13.23 12.35
CA GLY A 273 6.26 -13.31 11.44
C GLY A 273 6.66 -13.44 9.97
N ALA A 274 7.88 -12.99 9.60
CA ALA A 274 8.39 -13.10 8.24
C ALA A 274 8.89 -14.50 7.87
N HIS A 275 9.56 -15.18 8.80
CA HIS A 275 10.20 -16.46 8.54
C HIS A 275 9.25 -17.60 8.10
N PRO A 276 8.03 -17.71 8.68
CA PRO A 276 7.10 -18.79 8.36
C PRO A 276 6.64 -18.82 6.89
N TYR A 277 6.66 -17.72 6.16
CA TYR A 277 6.33 -17.72 4.73
C TYR A 277 7.14 -18.75 3.92
N LYS A 278 8.40 -18.98 4.31
CA LYS A 278 9.28 -20.00 3.68
C LYS A 278 8.83 -21.45 3.91
N ARG A 279 7.89 -21.72 4.83
CA ARG A 279 7.32 -23.06 5.02
C ARG A 279 6.32 -23.39 3.93
N ASP A 280 5.57 -22.38 3.51
CA ASP A 280 4.41 -22.55 2.64
C ASP A 280 4.68 -22.14 1.19
N LEU A 281 5.66 -21.26 0.95
CA LEU A 281 6.06 -20.74 -0.36
C LEU A 281 7.43 -21.24 -0.78
N LYS A 282 7.59 -21.66 -2.05
CA LYS A 282 8.84 -22.19 -2.61
C LYS A 282 9.66 -21.12 -3.34
N ASN A 283 8.98 -20.21 -4.04
CA ASN A 283 9.61 -19.11 -4.78
C ASN A 283 9.53 -17.82 -3.95
N VAL A 284 10.40 -17.69 -2.94
CA VAL A 284 10.46 -16.54 -2.04
C VAL A 284 11.82 -15.87 -2.14
N GLU A 285 11.81 -14.59 -2.52
CA GLU A 285 12.94 -13.69 -2.32
C GLU A 285 12.78 -13.00 -0.96
N PHE A 286 13.81 -13.03 -0.10
CA PHE A 286 13.65 -12.70 1.32
C PHE A 286 14.73 -11.77 1.84
N HIS A 287 14.34 -10.57 2.26
CA HIS A 287 15.22 -9.53 2.76
C HIS A 287 14.78 -9.02 4.14
N LEU A 288 15.64 -9.18 5.14
CA LEU A 288 15.48 -8.54 6.44
C LEU A 288 16.30 -7.25 6.47
N LEU A 289 15.60 -6.12 6.48
CA LEU A 289 16.19 -4.79 6.43
C LEU A 289 16.45 -4.27 7.84
N ASN A 290 17.56 -3.55 8.03
CA ASN A 290 17.89 -2.97 9.34
C ASN A 290 17.13 -1.65 9.55
N THR A 291 15.83 -1.77 9.75
CA THR A 291 14.87 -0.67 9.95
C THR A 291 13.66 -1.16 10.75
N GLY A 292 12.74 -0.24 11.11
CA GLY A 292 11.50 -0.53 11.84
C GLY A 292 10.32 -0.86 10.93
N HIS A 293 9.11 -0.56 11.43
CA HIS A 293 7.83 -0.89 10.81
C HIS A 293 7.59 -0.20 9.46
N PHE A 294 7.82 1.12 9.37
CA PHE A 294 7.68 1.89 8.14
C PHE A 294 8.96 1.82 7.30
N ALA A 295 9.31 0.63 6.82
CA ALA A 295 10.57 0.38 6.13
C ALA A 295 10.79 1.28 4.90
N LEU A 296 9.75 1.66 4.17
CA LEU A 296 9.82 2.56 3.02
C LEU A 296 10.40 3.94 3.36
N GLU A 297 10.21 4.43 4.58
CA GLU A 297 10.68 5.77 4.96
C GLU A 297 12.21 5.86 5.10
N GLU A 298 12.88 4.77 5.46
CA GLU A 298 14.36 4.71 5.59
C GLU A 298 15.03 3.96 4.44
N LYS A 299 14.32 3.03 3.80
CA LYS A 299 14.82 2.04 2.85
C LYS A 299 14.07 2.01 1.52
N GLY A 300 13.37 3.09 1.16
CA GLY A 300 12.54 3.19 -0.03
C GLY A 300 13.28 2.79 -1.31
N ASP A 301 14.43 3.42 -1.60
CA ASP A 301 15.23 3.13 -2.80
C ASP A 301 15.68 1.66 -2.87
N GLU A 302 16.08 1.08 -1.70
CA GLU A 302 16.48 -0.32 -1.61
C GLU A 302 15.32 -1.27 -1.89
N ILE A 303 14.14 -0.95 -1.35
CA ILE A 303 12.91 -1.73 -1.55
C ILE A 303 12.43 -1.61 -3.00
N ALA A 304 12.44 -0.41 -3.59
CA ALA A 304 12.09 -0.19 -4.99
C ALA A 304 12.96 -1.04 -5.93
N ALA A 305 14.29 -1.06 -5.68
CA ALA A 305 15.21 -1.88 -6.46
C ALA A 305 14.95 -3.39 -6.31
N TYR A 306 14.59 -3.87 -5.11
CA TYR A 306 14.20 -5.28 -4.92
C TYR A 306 12.90 -5.61 -5.67
N ILE A 307 11.90 -4.74 -5.63
CA ILE A 307 10.63 -4.92 -6.33
C ILE A 307 10.85 -5.01 -7.83
N ASP A 308 11.54 -4.04 -8.42
CA ASP A 308 11.80 -3.99 -9.86
C ASP A 308 12.55 -5.25 -10.35
N ASN A 309 13.65 -5.61 -9.68
CA ASN A 309 14.40 -6.80 -10.01
C ASN A 309 13.58 -8.09 -9.87
N PHE A 310 12.76 -8.18 -8.81
CA PHE A 310 11.92 -9.33 -8.54
C PHE A 310 10.81 -9.50 -9.60
N LEU A 311 10.11 -8.43 -9.96
CA LEU A 311 9.03 -8.47 -10.96
C LEU A 311 9.58 -8.79 -12.36
N LYS A 312 10.68 -8.15 -12.78
CA LYS A 312 11.35 -8.45 -14.05
C LYS A 312 11.84 -9.90 -14.13
N LYS A 313 12.39 -10.43 -13.05
CA LYS A 313 12.86 -11.83 -12.97
C LYS A 313 11.70 -12.83 -13.08
N ASN A 314 10.55 -12.55 -12.50
CA ASN A 314 9.39 -13.43 -12.50
C ASN A 314 8.46 -13.21 -13.72
N LYS A 315 8.83 -12.28 -14.62
CA LYS A 315 8.06 -11.96 -15.85
C LYS A 315 6.61 -11.58 -15.57
N VAL A 316 6.41 -10.80 -14.53
CA VAL A 316 5.12 -10.19 -14.21
C VAL A 316 4.76 -9.24 -15.37
N GLN A 317 3.59 -9.44 -15.99
CA GLN A 317 3.16 -8.76 -17.21
C GLN A 317 1.99 -7.83 -16.93
#